data_3232a457e095220a49b8e6f5f4c22745
#
_entry.id   3232a457e095220a49b8e6f5f4c22745
#
_cell.length_a   1.000
_cell.length_b   1.000
_cell.length_c   1.000
_cell.angle_alpha   90.00
_cell.angle_beta   90.00
_cell.angle_gamma   90.00
#
_symmetry.space_group_name_H-M   'P 1'
#
loop_
_entity.id
_entity.type
_entity.pdbx_description
1 polymer ?
#
loop_
_entity_poly.entity_id
_entity_poly.type
_entity_poly.pdbx_seq_one_letter_code
_entity_poly.pdbx_strand_id
1 'polypeptide(L)'
;MKKEVLIFISNGYADWEAGYISAELNKPESEYKVKTVSLNSDNVQSMGGFTVIPDYHLDNIPSQFEMLILIGGTSWKDNSAIIPMVEKCIQDKTPIAAICDATTFLAEHGYLDNIPHTGNSLDYLKEYAPNYKGHTHFIEKQTVSSDDIITANGTAALEFTREILKKLNVMPLEKVDGWYHFFKNGFYQE
;
A
#
# COMPACT_ATOMS: atom_id res chain seq x y z
N MET A 1 6.01 14.23 18.30
CA MET A 1 6.56 13.86 16.98
C MET A 1 5.42 13.25 16.17
N LYS A 2 5.35 13.46 14.85
CA LYS A 2 4.35 12.79 14.00
C LYS A 2 4.66 11.29 13.92
N LYS A 3 3.61 10.47 13.86
CA LYS A 3 3.69 9.03 13.65
C LYS A 3 4.14 8.70 12.22
N GLU A 4 5.05 7.78 12.04
CA GLU A 4 5.55 7.44 10.70
C GLU A 4 4.71 6.35 10.04
N VAL A 5 4.42 6.56 8.76
CA VAL A 5 3.85 5.56 7.85
C VAL A 5 4.89 5.31 6.77
N LEU A 6 5.28 4.05 6.58
CA LEU A 6 6.32 3.68 5.63
C LEU A 6 5.69 3.31 4.29
N ILE A 7 6.18 3.92 3.21
CA ILE A 7 5.83 3.56 1.84
C ILE A 7 7.04 2.91 1.18
N PHE A 8 6.93 1.61 0.89
CA PHE A 8 7.96 0.91 0.13
C PHE A 8 7.83 1.23 -1.36
N ILE A 9 8.94 1.69 -1.93
CA ILE A 9 9.09 2.00 -3.34
C ILE A 9 10.31 1.28 -3.93
N SER A 10 10.18 0.82 -5.15
CA SER A 10 11.28 0.23 -5.93
C SER A 10 11.31 0.82 -7.34
N ASN A 11 12.36 0.61 -8.09
CA ASN A 11 12.45 1.13 -9.46
C ASN A 11 11.24 0.71 -10.29
N GLY A 12 10.63 1.66 -10.99
CA GLY A 12 9.41 1.45 -11.75
C GLY A 12 8.14 1.39 -10.90
N TYR A 13 8.13 1.96 -9.67
CA TYR A 13 6.90 2.07 -8.89
C TYR A 13 5.89 3.01 -9.57
N ALA A 14 4.60 2.77 -9.33
CA ALA A 14 3.50 3.53 -9.92
C ALA A 14 3.22 4.81 -9.11
N ASP A 15 3.50 5.97 -9.69
CA ASP A 15 3.37 7.29 -9.04
C ASP A 15 1.97 7.56 -8.51
N TRP A 16 0.95 7.22 -9.31
CA TRP A 16 -0.45 7.52 -8.99
C TRP A 16 -0.98 6.72 -7.79
N GLU A 17 -0.35 5.59 -7.46
CA GLU A 17 -0.77 4.75 -6.34
C GLU A 17 -0.33 5.33 -4.99
N ALA A 18 0.80 6.06 -4.96
CA ALA A 18 1.32 6.72 -3.78
C ALA A 18 0.77 8.14 -3.57
N GLY A 19 0.31 8.79 -4.65
CA GLY A 19 0.07 10.24 -4.68
C GLY A 19 -0.94 10.73 -3.65
N TYR A 20 -2.16 10.18 -3.64
CA TYR A 20 -3.22 10.63 -2.74
C TYR A 20 -2.88 10.38 -1.27
N ILE A 21 -2.46 9.17 -0.92
CA ILE A 21 -2.16 8.83 0.48
C ILE A 21 -0.98 9.63 1.03
N SER A 22 0.07 9.85 0.23
CA SER A 22 1.20 10.66 0.65
C SER A 22 0.79 12.10 0.90
N ALA A 23 -0.03 12.69 0.02
CA ALA A 23 -0.51 14.06 0.17
C ALA A 23 -1.37 14.20 1.44
N GLU A 24 -2.31 13.26 1.69
CA GLU A 24 -3.20 13.33 2.85
C GLU A 24 -2.47 13.16 4.18
N LEU A 25 -1.55 12.19 4.30
CA LEU A 25 -0.83 11.94 5.54
C LEU A 25 0.21 13.03 5.86
N ASN A 26 0.74 13.73 4.84
CA ASN A 26 1.72 14.80 5.05
C ASN A 26 1.11 16.19 5.27
N LYS A 27 -0.21 16.33 5.35
CA LYS A 27 -0.84 17.61 5.70
C LYS A 27 -0.31 18.16 7.02
N PRO A 28 -0.20 19.49 7.17
CA PRO A 28 0.30 20.10 8.42
C PRO A 28 -0.43 19.64 9.68
N GLU A 29 -1.76 19.52 9.58
CA GLU A 29 -2.66 19.10 10.66
C GLU A 29 -2.69 17.59 10.93
N SER A 30 -2.11 16.77 10.06
CA SER A 30 -2.05 15.33 10.23
C SER A 30 -1.14 14.95 11.39
N GLU A 31 -1.53 13.96 12.18
CA GLU A 31 -0.66 13.33 13.18
C GLU A 31 0.41 12.42 12.55
N TYR A 32 0.27 12.14 11.28
CA TYR A 32 1.13 11.23 10.52
C TYR A 32 2.12 11.98 9.63
N LYS A 33 3.15 11.29 9.22
CA LYS A 33 4.03 11.64 8.11
C LYS A 33 4.43 10.39 7.34
N VAL A 34 4.50 10.53 6.04
CA VAL A 34 5.02 9.49 5.16
C VAL A 34 6.54 9.53 5.14
N LYS A 35 7.13 8.34 5.16
CA LYS A 35 8.55 8.08 4.94
C LYS A 35 8.71 7.00 3.87
N THR A 36 9.54 7.28 2.89
CA THR A 36 9.82 6.32 1.82
C THR A 36 10.90 5.32 2.25
N VAL A 37 10.70 4.06 1.88
CA VAL A 37 11.65 2.95 2.11
C VAL A 37 11.96 2.29 0.78
N SER A 38 13.23 1.96 0.56
CA SER A 38 13.67 1.18 -0.62
C SER A 38 14.54 0.00 -0.19
N LEU A 39 14.94 -0.83 -1.14
CA LEU A 39 15.81 -1.98 -0.89
C LEU A 39 17.19 -1.57 -0.34
N ASN A 40 17.74 -0.50 -0.87
CA ASN A 40 19.06 0.04 -0.55
C ASN A 40 19.02 1.58 -0.53
N SER A 41 20.16 2.22 -0.34
CA SER A 41 20.30 3.69 -0.30
C SER A 41 20.31 4.37 -1.67
N ASP A 42 20.19 3.62 -2.78
CA ASP A 42 20.18 4.19 -4.11
C ASP A 42 18.89 4.98 -4.38
N ASN A 43 18.99 5.95 -5.29
CA ASN A 43 17.82 6.66 -5.77
C ASN A 43 16.88 5.70 -6.50
N VAL A 44 15.58 5.89 -6.29
CA VAL A 44 14.52 5.11 -6.94
C VAL A 44 13.86 5.95 -8.03
N GLN A 45 13.70 5.39 -9.22
CA GLN A 45 12.98 6.03 -10.32
C GLN A 45 11.58 5.44 -10.47
N SER A 46 10.57 6.32 -10.55
CA SER A 46 9.18 5.92 -10.76
C SER A 46 8.87 5.60 -12.23
N MET A 47 7.67 5.07 -12.51
CA MET A 47 7.15 4.92 -13.87
C MET A 47 7.02 6.27 -14.59
N GLY A 48 6.64 7.33 -13.88
CA GLY A 48 6.53 8.69 -14.41
C GLY A 48 7.87 9.40 -14.61
N GLY A 49 8.99 8.75 -14.25
CA GLY A 49 10.34 9.30 -14.41
C GLY A 49 10.80 10.18 -13.25
N PHE A 50 10.06 10.25 -12.14
CA PHE A 50 10.52 10.98 -10.96
C PHE A 50 11.64 10.21 -10.26
N THR A 51 12.67 10.93 -9.84
CA THR A 51 13.76 10.37 -9.04
C THR A 51 13.51 10.71 -7.57
N VAL A 52 13.39 9.69 -6.74
CA VAL A 52 13.17 9.80 -5.29
C VAL A 52 14.42 9.35 -4.54
N ILE A 53 14.85 10.17 -3.60
CA ILE A 53 15.85 9.78 -2.58
C ILE A 53 15.06 9.17 -1.43
N PRO A 54 15.20 7.88 -1.14
CA PRO A 54 14.46 7.24 -0.05
C PRO A 54 14.86 7.81 1.32
N ASP A 55 13.88 7.94 2.23
CA ASP A 55 14.18 8.33 3.63
C ASP A 55 14.91 7.22 4.37
N TYR A 56 14.55 5.97 4.08
CA TYR A 56 15.10 4.76 4.69
C TYR A 56 15.41 3.70 3.64
N HIS A 57 16.24 2.76 4.00
CA HIS A 57 16.42 1.48 3.31
C HIS A 57 16.25 0.32 4.30
N LEU A 58 16.14 -0.91 3.82
CA LEU A 58 15.77 -2.06 4.65
C LEU A 58 16.66 -2.26 5.88
N ASP A 59 17.95 -1.85 5.82
CA ASP A 59 18.89 -2.04 6.94
C ASP A 59 18.78 -0.94 8.03
N ASN A 60 18.02 0.14 7.77
CA ASN A 60 17.93 1.28 8.71
C ASN A 60 16.51 1.78 8.97
N ILE A 61 15.51 0.93 8.77
CA ILE A 61 14.12 1.27 9.07
C ILE A 61 13.93 1.56 10.57
N PRO A 62 13.01 2.48 10.95
CA PRO A 62 12.70 2.73 12.34
C PRO A 62 12.12 1.49 13.01
N SER A 63 12.38 1.33 14.32
CA SER A 63 11.86 0.20 15.09
C SER A 63 10.32 0.22 15.26
N GLN A 64 9.71 1.40 15.12
CA GLN A 64 8.26 1.60 15.25
C GLN A 64 7.74 2.49 14.12
N PHE A 65 6.65 2.07 13.52
CA PHE A 65 5.88 2.79 12.52
C PHE A 65 4.43 2.25 12.53
N GLU A 66 3.50 3.02 12.01
CA GLU A 66 2.07 2.73 12.16
C GLU A 66 1.48 1.87 11.05
N MET A 67 2.11 1.84 9.86
CA MET A 67 1.67 1.05 8.71
C MET A 67 2.80 0.89 7.71
N LEU A 68 2.82 -0.25 7.02
CA LEU A 68 3.63 -0.49 5.83
C LEU A 68 2.72 -0.44 4.59
N ILE A 69 3.02 0.45 3.65
CA ILE A 69 2.31 0.58 2.37
C ILE A 69 3.23 0.08 1.26
N LEU A 70 2.76 -0.89 0.49
CA LEU A 70 3.45 -1.51 -0.63
C LEU A 70 2.83 -1.01 -1.93
N ILE A 71 3.56 -0.15 -2.65
CA ILE A 71 3.13 0.43 -3.92
C ILE A 71 3.45 -0.55 -5.06
N GLY A 72 2.54 -0.69 -6.00
CA GLY A 72 2.75 -1.49 -7.20
C GLY A 72 3.85 -0.95 -8.11
N GLY A 73 4.16 -1.70 -9.13
CA GLY A 73 5.22 -1.36 -10.07
C GLY A 73 5.72 -2.59 -10.81
N THR A 74 6.75 -2.42 -11.63
CA THR A 74 7.22 -3.46 -12.55
C THR A 74 8.29 -4.39 -11.98
N SER A 75 8.84 -4.10 -10.80
CA SER A 75 10.01 -4.80 -10.25
C SER A 75 9.72 -5.73 -9.07
N TRP A 76 8.46 -6.08 -8.82
CA TRP A 76 8.09 -6.87 -7.63
C TRP A 76 8.72 -8.27 -7.58
N LYS A 77 9.04 -8.87 -8.71
CA LYS A 77 9.74 -10.18 -8.77
C LYS A 77 11.13 -10.14 -8.12
N ASP A 78 11.75 -8.96 -8.07
CA ASP A 78 13.11 -8.75 -7.55
C ASP A 78 13.12 -8.25 -6.10
N ASN A 79 11.94 -8.08 -5.49
CA ASN A 79 11.78 -7.43 -4.18
C ASN A 79 11.71 -8.41 -3.00
N SER A 80 12.21 -9.64 -3.14
CA SER A 80 12.18 -10.66 -2.06
C SER A 80 12.86 -10.22 -0.76
N ALA A 81 13.80 -9.29 -0.82
CA ALA A 81 14.48 -8.74 0.37
C ALA A 81 13.54 -8.03 1.36
N ILE A 82 12.30 -7.65 0.95
CA ILE A 82 11.31 -7.04 1.85
C ILE A 82 10.56 -8.08 2.70
N ILE A 83 10.65 -9.37 2.41
CA ILE A 83 9.92 -10.44 3.12
C ILE A 83 10.08 -10.33 4.64
N PRO A 84 11.28 -10.20 5.22
CA PRO A 84 11.43 -10.09 6.68
C PRO A 84 10.67 -8.91 7.28
N MET A 85 10.55 -7.80 6.56
CA MET A 85 9.80 -6.64 7.02
C MET A 85 8.28 -6.90 6.99
N VAL A 86 7.77 -7.56 5.95
CA VAL A 86 6.37 -7.98 5.85
C VAL A 86 6.02 -8.96 6.97
N GLU A 87 6.85 -9.99 7.19
CA GLU A 87 6.67 -10.96 8.26
C GLU A 87 6.67 -10.31 9.64
N LYS A 88 7.59 -9.36 9.87
CA LYS A 88 7.60 -8.59 11.12
C LYS A 88 6.29 -7.82 11.30
N CYS A 89 5.79 -7.13 10.28
CA CYS A 89 4.50 -6.42 10.34
C CYS A 89 3.36 -7.37 10.72
N ILE A 90 3.30 -8.57 10.13
CA ILE A 90 2.27 -9.57 10.43
C ILE A 90 2.39 -10.04 11.89
N GLN A 91 3.60 -10.33 12.37
CA GLN A 91 3.83 -10.78 13.76
C GLN A 91 3.45 -9.70 14.77
N ASP A 92 3.81 -8.44 14.50
CA ASP A 92 3.56 -7.30 15.38
C ASP A 92 2.15 -6.72 15.23
N LYS A 93 1.32 -7.25 14.30
CA LYS A 93 0.01 -6.71 13.91
C LYS A 93 0.08 -5.25 13.44
N THR A 94 1.20 -4.86 12.86
CA THR A 94 1.33 -3.58 12.16
C THR A 94 0.60 -3.67 10.83
N PRO A 95 -0.39 -2.81 10.55
CA PRO A 95 -1.15 -2.91 9.31
C PRO A 95 -0.29 -2.83 8.05
N ILE A 96 -0.66 -3.63 7.04
CA ILE A 96 -0.06 -3.62 5.70
C ILE A 96 -1.13 -3.20 4.70
N ALA A 97 -0.77 -2.30 3.78
CA ALA A 97 -1.61 -1.97 2.64
C ALA A 97 -0.84 -2.23 1.34
N ALA A 98 -1.42 -3.00 0.41
CA ALA A 98 -0.79 -3.36 -0.85
C ALA A 98 -1.71 -3.05 -2.04
N ILE A 99 -1.13 -2.51 -3.11
CA ILE A 99 -1.88 -2.15 -4.33
C ILE A 99 -1.18 -2.73 -5.57
N CYS A 100 -1.97 -3.11 -6.59
CA CYS A 100 -1.46 -3.57 -7.88
C CYS A 100 -0.55 -4.81 -7.74
N ASP A 101 0.65 -4.81 -8.33
CA ASP A 101 1.59 -5.94 -8.27
C ASP A 101 2.13 -6.24 -6.87
N ALA A 102 2.04 -5.32 -5.94
CA ALA A 102 2.31 -5.61 -4.53
C ALA A 102 1.34 -6.66 -3.96
N THR A 103 0.09 -6.72 -4.46
CA THR A 103 -0.86 -7.78 -4.08
C THR A 103 -0.45 -9.14 -4.64
N THR A 104 0.14 -9.18 -5.84
CA THR A 104 0.68 -10.40 -6.45
C THR A 104 1.85 -10.93 -5.62
N PHE A 105 2.72 -10.05 -5.14
CA PHE A 105 3.80 -10.41 -4.22
C PHE A 105 3.26 -11.01 -2.90
N LEU A 106 2.26 -10.38 -2.28
CA LEU A 106 1.64 -10.94 -1.07
C LEU A 106 0.98 -12.30 -1.33
N ALA A 107 0.32 -12.46 -2.48
CA ALA A 107 -0.30 -13.72 -2.90
C ALA A 107 0.74 -14.83 -3.09
N GLU A 108 1.85 -14.55 -3.77
CA GLU A 108 2.93 -15.51 -4.03
C GLU A 108 3.54 -16.06 -2.74
N HIS A 109 3.62 -15.23 -1.70
CA HIS A 109 4.17 -15.61 -0.40
C HIS A 109 3.11 -16.15 0.60
N GLY A 110 1.87 -16.41 0.13
CA GLY A 110 0.80 -17.04 0.92
C GLY A 110 0.12 -16.13 1.95
N TYR A 111 0.45 -14.83 1.99
CA TYR A 111 -0.14 -13.89 2.96
C TYR A 111 -1.62 -13.60 2.72
N LEU A 112 -2.14 -13.93 1.52
CA LEU A 112 -3.54 -13.75 1.14
C LEU A 112 -4.35 -15.06 1.10
N ASP A 113 -3.76 -16.20 1.44
CA ASP A 113 -4.38 -17.50 1.24
C ASP A 113 -5.64 -17.72 2.10
N ASN A 114 -5.71 -17.11 3.27
CA ASN A 114 -6.76 -17.37 4.27
C ASN A 114 -7.58 -16.13 4.65
N ILE A 115 -7.47 -15.03 3.91
CA ILE A 115 -8.17 -13.77 4.21
C ILE A 115 -8.90 -13.23 2.97
N PRO A 116 -10.04 -12.53 3.14
CA PRO A 116 -10.65 -11.76 2.07
C PRO A 116 -9.67 -10.75 1.49
N HIS A 117 -9.51 -10.71 0.17
CA HIS A 117 -8.58 -9.82 -0.50
C HIS A 117 -9.00 -9.54 -1.94
N THR A 118 -8.31 -8.60 -2.58
CA THR A 118 -8.41 -8.30 -4.01
C THR A 118 -7.01 -8.10 -4.61
N GLY A 119 -6.95 -7.82 -5.89
CA GLY A 119 -5.74 -7.53 -6.65
C GLY A 119 -6.12 -7.06 -8.05
N ASN A 120 -5.20 -7.10 -9.01
CA ASN A 120 -5.48 -6.69 -10.39
C ASN A 120 -6.60 -7.52 -11.05
N SER A 121 -6.58 -8.83 -10.87
CA SER A 121 -7.70 -9.76 -11.10
C SER A 121 -7.35 -11.13 -10.51
N LEU A 122 -8.35 -12.01 -10.36
CA LEU A 122 -8.10 -13.38 -9.90
C LEU A 122 -7.20 -14.15 -10.88
N ASP A 123 -7.44 -14.00 -12.19
CA ASP A 123 -6.66 -14.67 -13.22
C ASP A 123 -5.22 -14.17 -13.24
N TYR A 124 -5.03 -12.85 -13.05
CA TYR A 124 -3.70 -12.26 -12.93
C TYR A 124 -2.93 -12.82 -11.73
N LEU A 125 -3.57 -12.93 -10.55
CA LEU A 125 -2.93 -13.53 -9.38
C LEU A 125 -2.55 -15.01 -9.62
N LYS A 126 -3.42 -15.79 -10.24
CA LYS A 126 -3.13 -17.20 -10.58
C LYS A 126 -1.98 -17.36 -11.58
N GLU A 127 -1.86 -16.42 -12.52
CA GLU A 127 -0.81 -16.47 -13.55
C GLU A 127 0.55 -16.04 -13.00
N TYR A 128 0.59 -14.97 -12.19
CA TYR A 128 1.85 -14.35 -11.75
C TYR A 128 2.27 -14.68 -10.32
N ALA A 129 1.42 -15.37 -9.55
CA ALA A 129 1.71 -15.90 -8.23
C ALA A 129 1.45 -17.42 -8.17
N PRO A 130 2.34 -18.27 -8.71
CA PRO A 130 2.11 -19.72 -8.83
C PRO A 130 1.92 -20.44 -7.49
N ASN A 131 2.39 -19.86 -6.38
CA ASN A 131 2.21 -20.43 -5.04
C ASN A 131 0.89 -20.00 -4.37
N TYR A 132 0.12 -19.10 -4.97
CA TYR A 132 -1.12 -18.56 -4.43
C TYR A 132 -2.24 -19.61 -4.30
N LYS A 133 -2.84 -19.70 -3.11
CA LYS A 133 -3.92 -20.65 -2.78
C LYS A 133 -5.21 -19.96 -2.32
N GLY A 134 -5.23 -18.63 -2.22
CA GLY A 134 -6.33 -17.84 -1.66
C GLY A 134 -7.51 -17.58 -2.62
N HIS A 135 -7.62 -18.29 -3.75
CA HIS A 135 -8.60 -18.01 -4.80
C HIS A 135 -10.07 -18.01 -4.34
N THR A 136 -10.40 -18.76 -3.29
CA THR A 136 -11.74 -18.80 -2.70
C THR A 136 -12.07 -17.59 -1.84
N HIS A 137 -11.06 -16.81 -1.46
CA HIS A 137 -11.17 -15.59 -0.65
C HIS A 137 -11.04 -14.32 -1.48
N PHE A 138 -10.81 -14.46 -2.81
CA PHE A 138 -10.72 -13.31 -3.71
C PHE A 138 -12.08 -12.64 -3.85
N ILE A 139 -12.11 -11.32 -3.72
CA ILE A 139 -13.30 -10.49 -3.89
C ILE A 139 -13.04 -9.50 -5.03
N GLU A 140 -13.88 -9.53 -6.05
CA GLU A 140 -13.81 -8.60 -7.19
C GLU A 140 -14.34 -7.23 -6.79
N LYS A 141 -13.49 -6.45 -6.11
CA LYS A 141 -13.73 -5.07 -5.69
C LYS A 141 -12.47 -4.24 -5.90
N GLN A 142 -12.62 -2.94 -5.98
CA GLN A 142 -11.50 -2.01 -6.09
C GLN A 142 -10.54 -2.14 -4.91
N THR A 143 -11.07 -2.29 -3.70
CA THR A 143 -10.28 -2.43 -2.47
C THR A 143 -11.00 -3.35 -1.49
N VAL A 144 -10.24 -4.18 -0.80
CA VAL A 144 -10.70 -5.04 0.30
C VAL A 144 -9.82 -4.80 1.51
N SER A 145 -10.45 -4.55 2.66
CA SER A 145 -9.78 -4.42 3.96
C SER A 145 -10.14 -5.62 4.82
N SER A 146 -9.15 -6.35 5.27
CA SER A 146 -9.30 -7.56 6.11
C SER A 146 -8.34 -7.48 7.28
N ASP A 147 -8.85 -7.49 8.50
CA ASP A 147 -8.05 -7.37 9.72
C ASP A 147 -6.94 -6.32 9.59
N ASP A 148 -5.68 -6.75 9.45
CA ASP A 148 -4.52 -5.89 9.35
C ASP A 148 -3.94 -5.79 7.92
N ILE A 149 -4.64 -6.33 6.90
CA ILE A 149 -4.20 -6.24 5.50
C ILE A 149 -5.26 -5.55 4.65
N ILE A 150 -4.85 -4.50 3.92
CA ILE A 150 -5.63 -3.82 2.89
C ILE A 150 -5.04 -4.18 1.54
N THR A 151 -5.89 -4.62 0.60
CA THR A 151 -5.48 -4.91 -0.77
C THR A 151 -6.29 -4.10 -1.77
N ALA A 152 -5.68 -3.71 -2.89
CA ALA A 152 -6.35 -2.94 -3.93
C ALA A 152 -5.81 -3.30 -5.33
N ASN A 153 -6.64 -3.13 -6.37
CA ASN A 153 -6.13 -3.20 -7.73
C ASN A 153 -5.47 -1.89 -8.16
N GLY A 154 -4.64 -1.92 -9.21
CA GLY A 154 -3.81 -0.79 -9.64
C GLY A 154 -4.57 0.45 -10.14
N THR A 155 -5.91 0.35 -10.32
CA THR A 155 -6.75 1.50 -10.70
C THR A 155 -7.41 2.18 -9.50
N ALA A 156 -7.25 1.62 -8.30
CA ALA A 156 -8.00 1.94 -7.10
C ALA A 156 -7.28 2.90 -6.14
N ALA A 157 -6.45 3.81 -6.62
CA ALA A 157 -5.66 4.70 -5.75
C ALA A 157 -6.51 5.52 -4.77
N LEU A 158 -7.73 5.94 -5.17
CA LEU A 158 -8.66 6.67 -4.29
C LEU A 158 -9.28 5.76 -3.23
N GLU A 159 -9.78 4.60 -3.62
CA GLU A 159 -10.36 3.59 -2.74
C GLU A 159 -9.33 3.06 -1.75
N PHE A 160 -8.11 2.83 -2.21
CA PHE A 160 -6.96 2.43 -1.41
C PHE A 160 -6.64 3.46 -0.34
N THR A 161 -6.52 4.73 -0.74
CA THR A 161 -6.31 5.85 0.19
C THR A 161 -7.44 5.94 1.21
N ARG A 162 -8.71 5.82 0.78
CA ARG A 162 -9.87 5.85 1.67
C ARG A 162 -9.77 4.80 2.78
N GLU A 163 -9.45 3.55 2.44
CA GLU A 163 -9.37 2.48 3.43
C GLU A 163 -8.16 2.65 4.37
N ILE A 164 -7.04 3.18 3.89
CA ILE A 164 -5.89 3.52 4.74
C ILE A 164 -6.24 4.64 5.72
N LEU A 165 -6.90 5.71 5.26
CA LEU A 165 -7.33 6.83 6.12
C LEU A 165 -8.28 6.35 7.23
N LYS A 166 -9.18 5.40 6.92
CA LYS A 166 -10.07 4.75 7.90
C LYS A 166 -9.28 3.90 8.89
N LYS A 167 -8.38 3.05 8.41
CA LYS A 167 -7.58 2.13 9.24
C LYS A 167 -6.71 2.88 10.25
N LEU A 168 -6.12 4.00 9.82
CA LEU A 168 -5.27 4.85 10.66
C LEU A 168 -6.07 5.86 11.51
N ASN A 169 -7.40 5.95 11.34
CA ASN A 169 -8.24 6.96 12.01
C ASN A 169 -7.72 8.39 11.84
N VAL A 170 -7.30 8.75 10.61
CA VAL A 170 -6.69 10.05 10.31
C VAL A 170 -7.67 11.20 10.54
N MET A 171 -8.96 10.96 10.29
CA MET A 171 -10.04 11.90 10.47
C MET A 171 -11.38 11.15 10.67
N PRO A 172 -12.47 11.81 11.14
CA PRO A 172 -13.80 11.18 11.26
C PRO A 172 -14.25 10.55 9.94
N LEU A 173 -14.97 9.42 10.01
CA LEU A 173 -15.40 8.63 8.84
C LEU A 173 -16.15 9.48 7.80
N GLU A 174 -17.06 10.36 8.25
CA GLU A 174 -17.80 11.27 7.35
C GLU A 174 -16.86 12.19 6.56
N LYS A 175 -15.73 12.64 7.14
CA LYS A 175 -14.72 13.45 6.45
C LYS A 175 -13.92 12.62 5.46
N VAL A 176 -13.61 11.35 5.79
CA VAL A 176 -12.96 10.41 4.85
C VAL A 176 -13.88 10.16 3.65
N ASP A 177 -15.16 9.92 3.89
CA ASP A 177 -16.13 9.69 2.82
C ASP A 177 -16.36 10.96 1.98
N GLY A 178 -16.45 12.14 2.61
CA GLY A 178 -16.52 13.43 1.91
C GLY A 178 -15.28 13.68 1.03
N TRP A 179 -14.08 13.41 1.56
CA TRP A 179 -12.83 13.47 0.81
C TRP A 179 -12.86 12.56 -0.43
N TYR A 180 -13.27 11.29 -0.23
CA TYR A 180 -13.37 10.32 -1.32
C TYR A 180 -14.35 10.77 -2.41
N HIS A 181 -15.56 11.22 -2.03
CA HIS A 181 -16.55 11.70 -2.99
C HIS A 181 -16.07 12.94 -3.75
N PHE A 182 -15.39 13.86 -3.07
CA PHE A 182 -14.83 15.04 -3.71
C PHE A 182 -13.81 14.66 -4.81
N PHE A 183 -12.84 13.80 -4.49
CA PHE A 183 -11.85 13.37 -5.49
C PHE A 183 -12.45 12.48 -6.58
N LYS A 184 -13.45 11.67 -6.24
CA LYS A 184 -14.11 10.77 -7.21
C LYS A 184 -14.99 11.50 -8.20
N ASN A 185 -15.72 12.51 -7.75
CA ASN A 185 -16.76 13.21 -8.52
C ASN A 185 -16.35 14.63 -8.96
N GLY A 186 -15.30 15.21 -8.39
CA GLY A 186 -14.79 16.54 -8.74
C GLY A 186 -15.52 17.73 -8.12
N PHE A 187 -16.53 17.49 -7.26
CA PHE A 187 -17.31 18.52 -6.60
C PHE A 187 -17.63 18.18 -5.16
N TYR A 188 -17.62 19.17 -4.27
CA TYR A 188 -18.18 19.00 -2.94
C TYR A 188 -19.69 18.81 -3.05
N GLN A 189 -20.23 17.82 -2.39
CA GLN A 189 -21.66 17.68 -2.16
C GLN A 189 -21.96 18.43 -0.86
N GLU A 190 -22.90 19.41 -0.93
CA GLU A 190 -23.42 20.11 0.23
C GLU A 190 -24.26 19.18 1.12
#